data_825c614f420e0bc15651303771c7b251
#
_entry.id   825c614f420e0bc15651303771c7b251
#
_cell.length_a   1.000
_cell.length_b   1.000
_cell.length_c   1.000
_cell.angle_alpha   90.00
_cell.angle_beta   90.00
_cell.angle_gamma   90.00
#
_symmetry.space_group_name_H-M   'P 1'
#
loop_
_entity.id
_entity.type
_entity.pdbx_description
1 polymer ?
#
loop_
_entity_poly.entity_id
_entity_poly.type
_entity_poly.pdbx_seq_one_letter_code
_entity_poly.pdbx_strand_id
1 'polypeptide(L)'
;MSPFSAETPAVAKSCRGFCRLRAGLRSSNRGAEPTAGTRSARLRQLASHGNVSPIAPRAILVRMDINALDIATPVAVTSTAPNASAATAGAPATPAPVVGRFAPSPSGRMHLGNVFSCLCAWLSARSQGGHIVLRIEDLDDRCKRPELAAQLIDDLAWLGLEWDEGPYYQRDRLDLYEAALHQLQDAGLTYPCFCTRAELHAASAPHASDGTPIYRGACRGLSAEEIARRSALRAPATRLRVPAVDDLADDVVEFVDRTYGAQCEALATECGDFLVRRSDGVFAYQLAVVVDDAAMGVTEVVRGCDLLGSTPRQIYLQHLLGLPTPRYAHIPLLMSPDGRRLSKRDRDLDLGELRAHFGTPEALLGWLAGQTGIAPDTTPRTAEQLVEHFSWDVIRAHRENITMTAE
;
A
#
# COMPACT_ATOMS: atom_id res chain seq x y z
N MET A 1 19.85 -17.44 -20.04
CA MET A 1 19.03 -16.61 -20.92
C MET A 1 17.67 -17.27 -21.04
N SER A 2 16.69 -16.78 -20.30
CA SER A 2 15.30 -17.21 -20.44
C SER A 2 14.46 -15.93 -20.58
N PRO A 3 13.60 -15.80 -21.58
CA PRO A 3 12.90 -14.56 -21.85
C PRO A 3 11.77 -14.38 -20.85
N PHE A 4 11.70 -13.22 -20.22
CA PHE A 4 10.52 -12.73 -19.53
C PHE A 4 9.39 -12.64 -20.56
N SER A 5 8.50 -13.61 -20.56
CA SER A 5 7.24 -13.49 -21.27
C SER A 5 6.37 -12.46 -20.55
N ALA A 6 6.10 -11.37 -21.24
CA ALA A 6 5.01 -10.46 -20.87
C ALA A 6 3.74 -11.30 -20.74
N GLU A 7 3.16 -11.34 -19.54
CA GLU A 7 1.90 -12.05 -19.32
C GLU A 7 0.82 -11.47 -20.21
N THR A 8 0.25 -12.32 -21.03
CA THR A 8 -0.69 -12.02 -22.09
C THR A 8 -2.05 -11.58 -21.53
N PRO A 9 -2.85 -10.83 -22.30
CA PRO A 9 -4.21 -10.40 -21.94
C PRO A 9 -5.18 -11.52 -21.48
N ALA A 10 -4.81 -12.79 -21.68
CA ALA A 10 -5.58 -13.94 -21.26
C ALA A 10 -5.58 -14.19 -19.73
N VAL A 11 -4.48 -13.84 -19.03
CA VAL A 11 -4.39 -14.00 -17.57
C VAL A 11 -5.28 -12.98 -16.86
N ALA A 12 -5.28 -11.73 -17.34
CA ALA A 12 -6.14 -10.68 -16.80
C ALA A 12 -7.64 -11.02 -16.92
N LYS A 13 -8.07 -11.63 -18.04
CA LYS A 13 -9.45 -12.09 -18.19
C LYS A 13 -9.82 -13.24 -17.25
N SER A 14 -8.87 -14.11 -16.94
CA SER A 14 -9.05 -15.20 -15.97
C SER A 14 -9.20 -14.68 -14.55
N CYS A 15 -8.38 -13.70 -14.14
CA CYS A 15 -8.45 -13.09 -12.81
C CYS A 15 -9.79 -12.36 -12.58
N ARG A 16 -10.27 -11.58 -13.55
CA ARG A 16 -11.59 -10.91 -13.46
C ARG A 16 -12.74 -11.90 -13.28
N GLY A 17 -12.70 -13.01 -14.00
CA GLY A 17 -13.69 -14.09 -13.85
C GLY A 17 -13.65 -14.72 -12.47
N PHE A 18 -12.45 -14.97 -11.94
CA PHE A 18 -12.24 -15.56 -10.62
C PHE A 18 -12.67 -14.63 -9.48
N CYS A 19 -12.31 -13.34 -9.57
CA CYS A 19 -12.68 -12.34 -8.58
C CYS A 19 -14.21 -12.16 -8.49
N ARG A 20 -14.90 -12.13 -9.63
CA ARG A 20 -16.38 -12.07 -9.69
C ARG A 20 -17.04 -13.32 -9.13
N LEU A 21 -16.49 -14.51 -9.41
CA LEU A 21 -16.97 -15.76 -8.83
C LEU A 21 -16.80 -15.78 -7.30
N ARG A 22 -15.66 -15.28 -6.80
CA ARG A 22 -15.38 -15.22 -5.36
C ARG A 22 -16.30 -14.22 -4.65
N ALA A 23 -16.56 -13.05 -5.24
CA ALA A 23 -17.48 -12.06 -4.72
C ALA A 23 -18.93 -12.58 -4.75
N GLY A 24 -19.34 -13.25 -5.82
CA GLY A 24 -20.66 -13.89 -5.96
C GLY A 24 -20.90 -15.02 -4.96
N LEU A 25 -19.89 -15.85 -4.69
CA LEU A 25 -19.96 -16.94 -3.69
C LEU A 25 -20.08 -16.43 -2.26
N ARG A 26 -19.45 -15.29 -1.94
CA ARG A 26 -19.59 -14.67 -0.61
C ARG A 26 -20.94 -14.02 -0.40
N SER A 27 -21.64 -13.56 -1.47
CA SER A 27 -22.98 -12.99 -1.39
C SER A 27 -24.07 -14.06 -1.30
N SER A 28 -23.85 -15.25 -1.87
CA SER A 28 -24.83 -16.35 -1.87
C SER A 28 -24.89 -17.16 -0.56
N ASN A 29 -23.90 -16.98 0.32
CA ASN A 29 -23.89 -17.68 1.62
C ASN A 29 -24.59 -16.91 2.75
N ARG A 30 -25.42 -15.92 2.42
CA ARG A 30 -26.28 -15.20 3.36
C ARG A 30 -27.74 -15.50 3.11
N GLY A 31 -28.31 -16.38 3.95
CA GLY A 31 -29.74 -16.41 4.25
C GLY A 31 -30.54 -17.50 3.60
N ALA A 32 -30.56 -18.64 4.24
CA ALA A 32 -31.76 -19.47 4.27
C ALA A 32 -32.39 -19.31 5.66
N GLU A 33 -33.36 -18.44 5.78
CA GLU A 33 -34.36 -18.49 6.88
C GLU A 33 -35.73 -18.83 6.30
N PRO A 34 -36.54 -19.59 7.04
CA PRO A 34 -37.74 -20.24 6.47
C PRO A 34 -38.95 -19.30 6.43
N THR A 35 -39.74 -19.57 5.43
CA THR A 35 -41.01 -18.96 5.08
C THR A 35 -42.09 -19.05 6.17
N ALA A 36 -42.84 -17.98 6.39
CA ALA A 36 -44.24 -18.04 6.78
C ALA A 36 -45.04 -16.80 6.31
N GLY A 37 -46.04 -17.06 5.48
CA GLY A 37 -47.37 -16.45 5.62
C GLY A 37 -47.67 -15.14 4.87
N THR A 38 -48.19 -15.29 3.62
CA THR A 38 -49.39 -14.65 3.06
C THR A 38 -49.90 -13.26 3.49
N ARG A 39 -50.08 -12.37 2.54
CA ARG A 39 -51.29 -11.69 2.01
C ARG A 39 -50.93 -10.38 1.32
N SER A 40 -51.15 -10.34 0.04
CA SER A 40 -52.22 -9.70 -0.75
C SER A 40 -52.50 -8.21 -0.54
N ALA A 41 -52.34 -7.47 -1.58
CA ALA A 41 -53.25 -6.54 -2.25
C ALA A 41 -52.63 -5.21 -2.70
N ARG A 42 -52.63 -5.07 -4.03
CA ARG A 42 -53.00 -3.88 -4.84
C ARG A 42 -52.66 -2.48 -4.34
N LEU A 43 -51.96 -1.75 -5.17
CA LEU A 43 -52.54 -0.60 -5.86
C LEU A 43 -51.62 -0.09 -6.99
N ARG A 44 -52.29 0.28 -8.06
CA ARG A 44 -51.75 0.71 -9.37
C ARG A 44 -51.49 2.20 -9.39
N GLN A 45 -50.58 2.56 -10.30
CA GLN A 45 -50.56 3.77 -11.14
C GLN A 45 -50.41 5.14 -10.47
N LEU A 46 -49.32 5.81 -10.87
CA LEU A 46 -49.41 7.03 -11.69
C LEU A 46 -48.04 7.31 -12.29
N ALA A 47 -48.01 7.28 -13.61
CA ALA A 47 -46.90 7.82 -14.41
C ALA A 47 -47.14 9.29 -14.64
N SER A 48 -46.08 10.11 -14.62
CA SER A 48 -45.90 11.13 -15.65
C SER A 48 -44.63 11.98 -15.44
N HIS A 49 -43.78 11.98 -16.46
CA HIS A 49 -43.00 13.07 -17.04
C HIS A 49 -41.90 13.77 -16.23
N GLY A 50 -40.68 13.56 -16.69
CA GLY A 50 -39.54 14.40 -16.40
C GLY A 50 -38.29 13.89 -17.12
N ASN A 51 -38.16 14.24 -18.40
CA ASN A 51 -36.99 14.00 -19.23
C ASN A 51 -35.80 14.78 -18.67
N VAL A 52 -34.77 14.10 -18.15
CA VAL A 52 -33.45 14.68 -17.94
C VAL A 52 -32.44 13.66 -18.48
N SER A 53 -31.82 14.02 -19.58
CA SER A 53 -30.74 13.25 -20.20
C SER A 53 -29.53 13.15 -19.25
N PRO A 54 -28.87 11.98 -19.13
CA PRO A 54 -27.64 11.86 -18.38
C PRO A 54 -26.49 12.52 -19.13
N ILE A 55 -25.89 13.52 -18.52
CA ILE A 55 -24.62 14.10 -18.96
C ILE A 55 -23.53 13.12 -18.59
N ALA A 56 -22.89 12.53 -19.60
CA ALA A 56 -21.71 11.70 -19.41
C ALA A 56 -20.57 12.54 -18.79
N PRO A 57 -19.85 12.06 -17.78
CA PRO A 57 -18.69 12.74 -17.24
C PRO A 57 -17.58 12.72 -18.30
N ARG A 58 -17.24 13.90 -18.84
CA ARG A 58 -16.01 14.11 -19.59
C ARG A 58 -14.84 13.94 -18.63
N ALA A 59 -13.99 12.96 -18.89
CA ALA A 59 -12.70 12.82 -18.25
C ALA A 59 -11.88 14.09 -18.53
N ILE A 60 -11.75 14.95 -17.52
CA ILE A 60 -10.82 16.09 -17.54
C ILE A 60 -9.48 15.53 -17.07
N LEU A 61 -8.61 15.22 -18.02
CA LEU A 61 -7.21 14.94 -17.75
C LEU A 61 -6.54 16.28 -17.38
N VAL A 62 -6.50 16.61 -16.10
CA VAL A 62 -5.65 17.67 -15.58
C VAL A 62 -4.31 17.03 -15.22
N ARG A 63 -3.33 17.18 -16.09
CA ARG A 63 -1.93 16.91 -15.75
C ARG A 63 -1.47 17.96 -14.76
N MET A 64 -1.25 17.59 -13.51
CA MET A 64 -0.43 18.38 -12.59
C MET A 64 1.04 18.12 -12.93
N ASP A 65 1.74 19.14 -13.40
CA ASP A 65 3.21 19.14 -13.44
C ASP A 65 3.75 19.29 -12.02
N ILE A 66 4.18 18.20 -11.42
CA ILE A 66 4.79 18.16 -10.07
C ILE A 66 6.18 18.84 -10.08
N ASN A 67 6.69 19.27 -11.25
CA ASN A 67 7.95 19.98 -11.41
C ASN A 67 7.86 21.51 -11.21
N ALA A 68 6.72 22.05 -10.77
CA ALA A 68 6.52 23.48 -10.54
C ALA A 68 6.77 23.93 -9.11
N LEU A 69 7.60 23.23 -8.34
CA LEU A 69 8.16 23.73 -7.07
C LEU A 69 9.64 24.02 -7.30
N ASP A 70 9.90 25.27 -7.70
CA ASP A 70 11.21 25.87 -7.87
C ASP A 70 12.07 25.75 -6.59
N ILE A 71 13.17 25.00 -6.68
CA ILE A 71 14.35 25.24 -5.86
C ILE A 71 15.57 25.19 -6.82
N ALA A 72 16.16 26.37 -7.05
CA ALA A 72 17.42 26.69 -7.70
C ALA A 72 17.33 27.24 -9.13
N THR A 73 17.89 28.43 -9.25
CA THR A 73 18.05 29.34 -10.39
C THR A 73 18.60 28.69 -11.66
N PRO A 74 18.10 29.07 -12.85
CA PRO A 74 18.56 28.51 -14.11
C PRO A 74 19.73 29.27 -14.73
N VAL A 75 20.69 28.52 -15.26
CA VAL A 75 21.63 29.00 -16.27
C VAL A 75 20.98 28.80 -17.66
N ALA A 76 20.83 29.87 -18.40
CA ALA A 76 20.26 29.91 -19.74
C ALA A 76 21.11 29.14 -20.76
N VAL A 77 20.50 28.20 -21.48
CA VAL A 77 21.04 27.68 -22.75
C VAL A 77 20.00 27.83 -23.85
N THR A 78 20.36 28.55 -24.86
CA THR A 78 19.58 28.90 -26.05
C THR A 78 19.27 27.67 -26.92
N SER A 79 17.99 27.52 -27.25
CA SER A 79 17.46 26.51 -28.18
C SER A 79 17.62 26.94 -29.63
N THR A 80 18.26 26.11 -30.45
CA THR A 80 18.03 26.06 -31.89
C THR A 80 17.66 24.63 -32.26
N ALA A 81 16.45 24.46 -32.81
CA ALA A 81 15.98 23.19 -33.35
C ALA A 81 16.63 22.88 -34.71
N PRO A 82 16.94 21.64 -35.03
CA PRO A 82 16.93 21.17 -36.41
C PRO A 82 16.06 19.92 -36.60
N ASN A 83 15.34 20.02 -37.72
CA ASN A 83 14.78 19.04 -38.64
C ASN A 83 14.86 17.54 -38.30
N ALA A 84 13.71 16.91 -38.50
CA ALA A 84 13.51 15.48 -38.57
C ALA A 84 14.34 14.80 -39.65
N SER A 85 15.11 13.78 -39.27
CA SER A 85 15.66 12.79 -40.19
C SER A 85 15.80 11.43 -39.47
N ALA A 86 15.21 10.41 -40.09
CA ALA A 86 15.48 8.97 -40.03
C ALA A 86 15.74 8.33 -38.64
N ALA A 87 14.76 7.60 -38.15
CA ALA A 87 14.88 6.66 -37.03
C ALA A 87 15.88 5.54 -37.35
N THR A 88 17.04 5.62 -36.75
CA THR A 88 17.90 4.46 -36.51
C THR A 88 17.32 3.66 -35.31
N ALA A 89 17.15 2.35 -35.49
CA ALA A 89 16.71 1.45 -34.46
C ALA A 89 17.63 1.59 -33.22
N GLY A 90 17.11 2.24 -32.18
CA GLY A 90 17.83 2.46 -30.93
C GLY A 90 18.06 1.13 -30.21
N ALA A 91 19.23 0.99 -29.61
CA ALA A 91 19.53 -0.08 -28.65
C ALA A 91 18.43 -0.14 -27.58
N PRO A 92 18.11 -1.30 -27.01
CA PRO A 92 17.10 -1.41 -25.96
C PRO A 92 17.48 -0.47 -24.82
N ALA A 93 16.58 0.44 -24.47
CA ALA A 93 16.77 1.37 -23.37
C ALA A 93 17.06 0.56 -22.11
N THR A 94 18.18 0.86 -21.45
CA THR A 94 18.49 0.29 -20.13
C THR A 94 17.30 0.55 -19.22
N PRO A 95 16.72 -0.47 -18.57
CA PRO A 95 15.59 -0.25 -17.67
C PRO A 95 16.01 0.76 -16.59
N ALA A 96 15.11 1.70 -16.27
CA ALA A 96 15.36 2.69 -15.23
C ALA A 96 15.76 1.97 -13.91
N PRO A 97 16.73 2.52 -13.16
CA PRO A 97 17.19 1.90 -11.94
C PRO A 97 16.03 1.73 -10.95
N VAL A 98 16.09 0.66 -10.15
CA VAL A 98 15.09 0.40 -9.11
C VAL A 98 15.28 1.41 -7.98
N VAL A 99 14.20 2.06 -7.56
CA VAL A 99 14.14 2.87 -6.35
C VAL A 99 13.26 2.14 -5.36
N GLY A 100 13.91 1.51 -4.36
CA GLY A 100 13.25 0.90 -3.21
C GLY A 100 13.16 1.89 -2.06
N ARG A 101 12.50 1.49 -0.96
CA ARG A 101 12.43 2.35 0.22
C ARG A 101 12.41 1.56 1.53
N PHE A 102 13.00 2.18 2.56
CA PHE A 102 12.68 1.91 3.95
C PHE A 102 11.61 2.90 4.40
N ALA A 103 10.53 2.38 4.97
CA ALA A 103 9.39 3.20 5.41
C ALA A 103 8.93 2.79 6.83
N PRO A 104 9.84 2.83 7.82
CA PRO A 104 9.51 2.39 9.16
C PRO A 104 8.81 3.48 9.97
N SER A 105 7.82 3.06 10.80
CA SER A 105 7.20 3.92 11.80
C SER A 105 8.00 3.86 13.11
N PRO A 106 8.52 4.98 13.63
CA PRO A 106 9.35 5.04 14.82
C PRO A 106 8.51 4.92 16.11
N SER A 107 7.90 3.76 16.32
CA SER A 107 7.01 3.48 17.45
C SER A 107 7.69 2.63 18.55
N GLY A 108 9.01 2.47 18.48
CA GLY A 108 9.88 1.68 19.34
C GLY A 108 10.98 1.02 18.53
N ARG A 109 11.85 0.24 19.18
CA ARG A 109 12.94 -0.47 18.51
C ARG A 109 12.43 -1.41 17.42
N MET A 110 13.23 -1.66 16.40
CA MET A 110 12.93 -2.63 15.35
C MET A 110 12.85 -4.04 15.95
N HIS A 111 11.89 -4.83 15.50
CA HIS A 111 11.85 -6.26 15.76
C HIS A 111 12.35 -7.04 14.53
N LEU A 112 12.66 -8.32 14.70
CA LEU A 112 13.24 -9.16 13.65
C LEU A 112 12.46 -9.11 12.32
N GLY A 113 11.12 -9.04 12.36
CA GLY A 113 10.30 -8.90 11.16
C GLY A 113 10.52 -7.57 10.41
N ASN A 114 10.83 -6.47 11.12
CA ASN A 114 11.21 -5.21 10.47
C ASN A 114 12.61 -5.35 9.83
N VAL A 115 13.55 -6.00 10.53
CA VAL A 115 14.89 -6.28 9.99
C VAL A 115 14.78 -7.07 8.70
N PHE A 116 13.99 -8.15 8.68
CA PHE A 116 13.76 -8.97 7.49
C PHE A 116 13.14 -8.16 6.33
N SER A 117 12.16 -7.31 6.64
CA SER A 117 11.54 -6.46 5.62
C SER A 117 12.52 -5.45 5.01
N CYS A 118 13.33 -4.80 5.85
CA CYS A 118 14.36 -3.88 5.37
C CYS A 118 15.46 -4.61 4.59
N LEU A 119 15.89 -5.78 5.08
CA LEU A 119 16.88 -6.60 4.38
C LEU A 119 16.39 -7.00 2.97
N CYS A 120 15.18 -7.52 2.84
CA CYS A 120 14.63 -7.90 1.53
C CYS A 120 14.46 -6.68 0.60
N ALA A 121 14.03 -5.53 1.12
CA ALA A 121 13.93 -4.30 0.34
C ALA A 121 15.29 -3.84 -0.18
N TRP A 122 16.29 -3.89 0.67
CA TRP A 122 17.67 -3.52 0.35
C TRP A 122 18.29 -4.48 -0.68
N LEU A 123 18.18 -5.78 -0.43
CA LEU A 123 18.70 -6.82 -1.32
C LEU A 123 18.05 -6.74 -2.72
N SER A 124 16.72 -6.52 -2.77
CA SER A 124 16.03 -6.37 -4.04
C SER A 124 16.50 -5.16 -4.84
N ALA A 125 16.69 -4.02 -4.20
CA ALA A 125 17.19 -2.84 -4.88
C ALA A 125 18.65 -3.02 -5.31
N ARG A 126 19.54 -3.43 -4.40
CA ARG A 126 20.99 -3.55 -4.65
C ARG A 126 21.32 -4.62 -5.67
N SER A 127 20.62 -5.75 -5.69
CA SER A 127 20.81 -6.80 -6.73
C SER A 127 20.47 -6.33 -8.14
N GLN A 128 19.75 -5.22 -8.27
CA GLN A 128 19.37 -4.59 -9.54
C GLN A 128 20.15 -3.27 -9.79
N GLY A 129 21.19 -2.97 -9.00
CA GLY A 129 21.96 -1.72 -9.09
C GLY A 129 21.13 -0.48 -8.74
N GLY A 130 20.09 -0.64 -7.94
CA GLY A 130 19.16 0.42 -7.56
C GLY A 130 19.54 1.14 -6.27
N HIS A 131 18.68 2.10 -5.88
CA HIS A 131 18.82 2.94 -4.70
C HIS A 131 17.75 2.63 -3.65
N ILE A 132 18.03 3.10 -2.41
CA ILE A 132 17.10 3.05 -1.28
C ILE A 132 16.85 4.44 -0.73
N VAL A 133 15.57 4.79 -0.60
CA VAL A 133 15.12 6.01 0.10
C VAL A 133 14.73 5.65 1.53
N LEU A 134 15.17 6.42 2.51
CA LEU A 134 14.69 6.31 3.89
C LEU A 134 13.61 7.33 4.17
N ARG A 135 12.41 6.84 4.52
CA ARG A 135 11.27 7.64 4.99
C ARG A 135 10.86 7.23 6.40
N ILE A 136 10.80 8.17 7.30
CA ILE A 136 10.32 8.01 8.68
C ILE A 136 8.80 8.31 8.71
N GLU A 137 7.98 7.29 9.02
CA GLU A 137 6.52 7.42 9.07
C GLU A 137 6.05 7.85 10.47
N ASP A 138 6.12 9.16 10.73
CA ASP A 138 5.94 9.79 12.04
C ASP A 138 4.67 10.69 12.14
N LEU A 139 3.63 10.41 11.36
CA LEU A 139 2.36 11.16 11.41
C LEU A 139 1.59 10.92 12.71
N ASP A 140 1.62 9.70 13.25
CA ASP A 140 0.93 9.38 14.51
C ASP A 140 1.70 9.94 15.71
N ASP A 141 1.00 10.51 16.70
CA ASP A 141 1.62 11.11 17.88
C ASP A 141 2.57 10.18 18.64
N ARG A 142 2.30 8.87 18.61
CA ARG A 142 3.18 7.85 19.20
C ARG A 142 4.54 7.74 18.51
N CYS A 143 4.64 8.21 17.28
CA CYS A 143 5.83 8.15 16.43
C CYS A 143 6.61 9.48 16.37
N LYS A 144 6.13 10.54 17.03
CA LYS A 144 6.72 11.90 16.94
C LYS A 144 7.95 12.12 17.83
N ARG A 145 8.36 11.13 18.62
CA ARG A 145 9.51 11.25 19.50
C ARG A 145 10.83 11.12 18.71
N PRO A 146 11.70 12.16 18.71
CA PRO A 146 12.93 12.15 17.91
C PRO A 146 13.88 11.00 18.27
N GLU A 147 13.89 10.57 19.55
CA GLU A 147 14.76 9.51 20.04
C GLU A 147 14.44 8.16 19.38
N LEU A 148 13.16 7.92 19.06
CA LEU A 148 12.76 6.69 18.39
C LEU A 148 13.15 6.66 16.92
N ALA A 149 13.11 7.82 16.24
CA ALA A 149 13.61 7.95 14.88
C ALA A 149 15.14 7.79 14.84
N ALA A 150 15.86 8.44 15.76
CA ALA A 150 17.31 8.28 15.88
C ALA A 150 17.73 6.84 16.17
N GLN A 151 17.01 6.15 17.06
CA GLN A 151 17.25 4.74 17.37
C GLN A 151 17.06 3.84 16.13
N LEU A 152 16.03 4.10 15.35
CA LEU A 152 15.73 3.34 14.14
C LEU A 152 16.81 3.55 13.06
N ILE A 153 17.31 4.79 12.91
CA ILE A 153 18.42 5.14 12.03
C ILE A 153 19.70 4.41 12.47
N ASP A 154 19.99 4.41 13.78
CA ASP A 154 21.11 3.66 14.36
C ASP A 154 20.97 2.15 14.14
N ASP A 155 19.76 1.63 14.26
CA ASP A 155 19.47 0.22 14.01
C ASP A 155 19.76 -0.19 12.54
N LEU A 156 19.36 0.63 11.56
CA LEU A 156 19.66 0.40 10.14
C LEU A 156 21.17 0.51 9.85
N ALA A 157 21.81 1.52 10.40
CA ALA A 157 23.26 1.74 10.24
C ALA A 157 24.06 0.57 10.83
N TRP A 158 23.68 0.08 12.02
CA TRP A 158 24.33 -1.08 12.64
C TRP A 158 24.21 -2.34 11.79
N LEU A 159 23.06 -2.54 11.11
CA LEU A 159 22.83 -3.67 10.20
C LEU A 159 23.61 -3.55 8.88
N GLY A 160 24.27 -2.41 8.59
CA GLY A 160 24.89 -2.13 7.31
C GLY A 160 23.87 -1.92 6.19
N LEU A 161 22.61 -1.63 6.53
CA LEU A 161 21.53 -1.35 5.56
C LEU A 161 21.53 0.14 5.24
N GLU A 162 22.49 0.56 4.42
CA GLU A 162 22.65 1.94 4.00
C GLU A 162 21.56 2.37 3.01
N TRP A 163 21.20 3.66 3.06
CA TRP A 163 20.27 4.31 2.15
C TRP A 163 20.94 5.46 1.42
N ASP A 164 20.43 5.82 0.26
CA ASP A 164 21.03 6.81 -0.63
C ASP A 164 20.41 8.20 -0.46
N GLU A 165 19.12 8.27 -0.08
CA GLU A 165 18.39 9.52 0.09
C GLU A 165 17.58 9.53 1.40
N GLY A 166 17.41 10.72 1.98
CA GLY A 166 16.73 10.91 3.25
C GLY A 166 17.67 10.94 4.44
N PRO A 167 17.19 10.83 5.70
CA PRO A 167 15.81 10.48 6.06
C PRO A 167 14.81 11.62 5.76
N TYR A 168 13.69 11.28 5.13
CA TYR A 168 12.53 12.16 5.00
C TYR A 168 11.53 11.86 6.12
N TYR A 169 10.91 12.90 6.69
CA TYR A 169 9.91 12.75 7.75
C TYR A 169 8.52 13.08 7.20
N GLN A 170 7.54 12.22 7.42
CA GLN A 170 6.18 12.44 6.93
C GLN A 170 5.54 13.71 7.51
N ARG A 171 5.81 14.05 8.77
CA ARG A 171 5.33 15.27 9.41
C ARG A 171 5.76 16.57 8.70
N ASP A 172 6.86 16.53 7.94
CA ASP A 172 7.41 17.69 7.22
C ASP A 172 6.85 17.79 5.79
N ARG A 173 5.90 16.90 5.43
CA ARG A 173 5.36 16.75 4.07
C ARG A 173 3.83 16.92 4.01
N LEU A 174 3.24 17.53 5.03
CA LEU A 174 1.78 17.65 5.17
C LEU A 174 1.14 18.39 3.99
N ASP A 175 1.82 19.36 3.40
CA ASP A 175 1.33 20.14 2.25
C ASP A 175 1.08 19.26 1.03
N LEU A 176 1.91 18.22 0.80
CA LEU A 176 1.72 17.27 -0.29
C LEU A 176 0.46 16.43 -0.08
N TYR A 177 0.20 16.01 1.15
CA TYR A 177 -0.99 15.23 1.48
C TYR A 177 -2.26 16.09 1.42
N GLU A 178 -2.18 17.36 1.84
CA GLU A 178 -3.30 18.31 1.73
C GLU A 178 -3.64 18.56 0.25
N ALA A 179 -2.63 18.78 -0.61
CA ALA A 179 -2.84 18.96 -2.05
C ALA A 179 -3.51 17.74 -2.69
N ALA A 180 -3.04 16.52 -2.36
CA ALA A 180 -3.65 15.29 -2.84
C ALA A 180 -5.09 15.12 -2.33
N LEU A 181 -5.36 15.46 -1.06
CA LEU A 181 -6.70 15.42 -0.49
C LEU A 181 -7.64 16.41 -1.19
N HIS A 182 -7.17 17.64 -1.45
CA HIS A 182 -7.95 18.66 -2.18
C HIS A 182 -8.30 18.17 -3.59
N GLN A 183 -7.35 17.57 -4.32
CA GLN A 183 -7.62 16.99 -5.64
C GLN A 183 -8.76 15.95 -5.58
N LEU A 184 -8.75 15.06 -4.58
CA LEU A 184 -9.82 14.07 -4.39
C LEU A 184 -11.16 14.72 -3.98
N GLN A 185 -11.13 15.80 -3.22
CA GLN A 185 -12.32 16.56 -2.82
C GLN A 185 -12.94 17.30 -4.01
N ASP A 186 -12.14 17.97 -4.80
CA ASP A 186 -12.58 18.73 -6.00
C ASP A 186 -13.19 17.79 -7.05
N ALA A 187 -12.68 16.55 -7.12
CA ALA A 187 -13.25 15.50 -7.95
C ALA A 187 -14.56 14.89 -7.37
N GLY A 188 -15.01 15.31 -6.16
CA GLY A 188 -16.21 14.77 -5.50
C GLY A 188 -16.06 13.33 -5.01
N LEU A 189 -14.83 12.85 -4.87
CA LEU A 189 -14.52 11.46 -4.52
C LEU A 189 -14.49 11.21 -3.02
N THR A 190 -14.62 12.24 -2.20
CA THR A 190 -14.57 12.12 -0.74
C THR A 190 -15.87 12.55 -0.07
N TYR A 191 -16.01 12.23 1.20
CA TYR A 191 -17.14 12.67 2.03
C TYR A 191 -16.80 12.58 3.53
N PRO A 192 -17.48 13.39 4.39
CA PRO A 192 -17.28 13.33 5.83
C PRO A 192 -17.91 12.08 6.45
N CYS A 193 -17.18 11.45 7.37
CA CYS A 193 -17.63 10.27 8.10
C CYS A 193 -17.60 10.51 9.61
N PHE A 194 -18.72 10.26 10.27
CA PHE A 194 -18.93 10.47 11.71
C PHE A 194 -18.99 9.16 12.51
N CYS A 195 -18.75 8.01 11.90
CA CYS A 195 -18.79 6.72 12.58
C CYS A 195 -17.68 6.60 13.62
N THR A 196 -18.03 6.05 14.79
CA THR A 196 -17.09 5.70 15.84
C THR A 196 -16.37 4.37 15.54
N ARG A 197 -15.26 4.11 16.25
CA ARG A 197 -14.59 2.80 16.14
C ARG A 197 -15.51 1.65 16.58
N ALA A 198 -16.32 1.85 17.61
CA ALA A 198 -17.26 0.82 18.10
C ALA A 198 -18.30 0.45 17.02
N GLU A 199 -18.84 1.44 16.30
CA GLU A 199 -19.78 1.19 15.19
C GLU A 199 -19.12 0.47 14.02
N LEU A 200 -17.83 0.75 13.75
CA LEU A 200 -17.07 0.10 12.67
C LEU A 200 -16.66 -1.33 13.02
N HIS A 201 -16.39 -1.63 14.29
CA HIS A 201 -15.96 -2.94 14.78
C HIS A 201 -17.09 -3.76 15.41
N ALA A 202 -18.36 -3.43 15.13
CA ALA A 202 -19.47 -4.27 15.54
C ALA A 202 -19.23 -5.73 15.07
N ALA A 203 -19.53 -6.70 15.95
CA ALA A 203 -19.19 -8.12 15.76
C ALA A 203 -19.72 -8.74 14.42
N SER A 204 -20.67 -8.09 13.77
CA SER A 204 -21.24 -8.49 12.47
C SER A 204 -20.62 -7.79 11.27
N ALA A 205 -19.64 -6.89 11.45
CA ALA A 205 -19.02 -6.17 10.35
C ALA A 205 -18.13 -7.14 9.54
N PRO A 206 -18.24 -7.20 8.21
CA PRO A 206 -17.31 -7.93 7.39
C PRO A 206 -15.92 -7.27 7.46
N HIS A 207 -14.86 -8.07 7.34
CA HIS A 207 -13.48 -7.60 7.36
C HIS A 207 -12.82 -7.87 6.01
N ALA A 208 -11.98 -6.93 5.58
CA ALA A 208 -11.11 -7.08 4.41
C ALA A 208 -9.99 -8.11 4.70
N SER A 209 -9.23 -8.48 3.67
CA SER A 209 -8.13 -9.45 3.77
C SER A 209 -7.02 -9.04 4.77
N ASP A 210 -6.86 -7.74 5.01
CA ASP A 210 -5.93 -7.16 6.01
C ASP A 210 -6.55 -7.02 7.42
N GLY A 211 -7.74 -7.57 7.66
CA GLY A 211 -8.45 -7.48 8.93
C GLY A 211 -9.14 -6.14 9.19
N THR A 212 -9.08 -5.18 8.26
CA THR A 212 -9.76 -3.89 8.39
C THR A 212 -11.27 -4.08 8.20
N PRO A 213 -12.16 -3.47 9.01
CA PRO A 213 -13.60 -3.52 8.78
C PRO A 213 -13.98 -2.91 7.42
N ILE A 214 -14.75 -3.65 6.62
CA ILE A 214 -15.28 -3.17 5.34
C ILE A 214 -16.39 -2.17 5.60
N TYR A 215 -16.14 -0.91 5.28
CA TYR A 215 -17.10 0.16 5.47
C TYR A 215 -18.05 0.31 4.28
N ARG A 216 -19.36 0.18 4.54
CA ARG A 216 -20.41 0.15 3.51
C ARG A 216 -21.03 1.52 3.20
N GLY A 217 -20.39 2.62 3.58
CA GLY A 217 -20.85 3.95 3.19
C GLY A 217 -21.98 4.55 4.03
N ALA A 218 -22.13 4.19 5.31
CA ALA A 218 -23.22 4.70 6.18
C ALA A 218 -23.34 6.24 6.22
N CYS A 219 -22.22 6.97 5.97
CA CYS A 219 -22.24 8.42 5.89
C CYS A 219 -22.19 8.97 4.45
N ARG A 220 -22.21 8.11 3.42
CA ARG A 220 -22.01 8.51 2.01
C ARG A 220 -23.11 9.43 1.47
N GLY A 221 -24.34 9.32 1.98
CA GLY A 221 -25.51 10.03 1.52
C GLY A 221 -26.10 11.04 2.52
N LEU A 222 -25.30 11.53 3.48
CA LEU A 222 -25.78 12.53 4.45
C LEU A 222 -26.09 13.85 3.75
N SER A 223 -27.21 14.50 4.12
CA SER A 223 -27.56 15.85 3.66
C SER A 223 -26.62 16.91 4.26
N ALA A 224 -26.57 18.09 3.64
CA ALA A 224 -25.77 19.21 4.14
C ALA A 224 -26.16 19.62 5.57
N GLU A 225 -27.48 19.60 5.88
CA GLU A 225 -27.98 19.89 7.23
C GLU A 225 -27.51 18.85 8.24
N GLU A 226 -27.56 17.57 7.88
CA GLU A 226 -27.11 16.49 8.75
C GLU A 226 -25.59 16.53 8.96
N ILE A 227 -24.82 16.85 7.92
CA ILE A 227 -23.38 17.08 8.03
C ILE A 227 -23.09 18.24 8.98
N ALA A 228 -23.76 19.39 8.81
CA ALA A 228 -23.59 20.54 9.67
C ALA A 228 -23.94 20.24 11.13
N ARG A 229 -25.06 19.55 11.36
CA ARG A 229 -25.51 19.13 12.70
C ARG A 229 -24.49 18.22 13.39
N ARG A 230 -23.95 17.22 12.67
CA ARG A 230 -22.96 16.28 13.22
C ARG A 230 -21.61 16.93 13.41
N SER A 231 -21.20 17.82 12.49
CA SER A 231 -19.94 18.57 12.60
C SER A 231 -19.90 19.49 13.82
N ALA A 232 -21.06 20.03 14.25
CA ALA A 232 -21.15 20.80 15.47
C ALA A 232 -20.89 19.98 16.75
N LEU A 233 -21.07 18.66 16.69
CA LEU A 233 -20.86 17.74 17.82
C LEU A 233 -19.46 17.11 17.82
N ARG A 234 -18.90 16.84 16.65
CA ARG A 234 -17.58 16.21 16.50
C ARG A 234 -17.00 16.44 15.11
N ALA A 235 -15.68 16.57 15.03
CA ALA A 235 -14.96 16.62 13.76
C ALA A 235 -15.14 15.31 12.99
N PRO A 236 -15.44 15.36 11.67
CA PRO A 236 -15.51 14.17 10.84
C PRO A 236 -14.12 13.64 10.45
N ALA A 237 -14.04 12.37 10.19
CA ALA A 237 -12.99 11.80 9.35
C ALA A 237 -13.35 11.99 7.87
N THR A 238 -12.37 11.96 6.96
CA THR A 238 -12.61 12.00 5.52
C THR A 238 -12.41 10.60 4.94
N ARG A 239 -13.42 10.11 4.22
CA ARG A 239 -13.34 8.84 3.48
C ARG A 239 -13.31 9.06 1.98
N LEU A 240 -12.56 8.20 1.31
CA LEU A 240 -12.60 8.05 -0.15
C LEU A 240 -13.73 7.09 -0.52
N ARG A 241 -14.48 7.44 -1.57
CA ARG A 241 -15.48 6.58 -2.19
C ARG A 241 -14.79 5.53 -3.06
N VAL A 242 -15.17 4.28 -2.92
CA VAL A 242 -14.86 3.27 -3.93
C VAL A 242 -16.03 3.15 -4.92
N PRO A 243 -15.82 2.61 -6.13
CA PRO A 243 -16.90 2.38 -7.10
C PRO A 243 -18.05 1.57 -6.50
N ALA A 244 -19.26 1.77 -7.01
CA ALA A 244 -20.41 0.96 -6.60
C ALA A 244 -20.34 -0.44 -7.22
N VAL A 245 -21.01 -1.42 -6.60
CA VAL A 245 -21.06 -2.82 -7.10
C VAL A 245 -21.55 -2.92 -8.54
N ASP A 246 -22.39 -1.96 -8.97
CA ASP A 246 -22.95 -1.93 -10.33
C ASP A 246 -22.01 -1.25 -11.35
N ASP A 247 -20.93 -0.61 -10.90
CA ASP A 247 -19.92 0.04 -11.73
C ASP A 247 -18.84 -0.98 -12.12
N LEU A 248 -19.22 -1.95 -12.91
CA LEU A 248 -18.46 -3.18 -13.18
C LEU A 248 -17.09 -2.99 -13.86
N ALA A 249 -16.78 -1.82 -14.41
CA ALA A 249 -15.51 -1.56 -15.09
C ALA A 249 -14.40 -1.11 -14.14
N ASP A 250 -14.73 -0.36 -13.08
CA ASP A 250 -13.78 0.32 -12.20
C ASP A 250 -13.72 -0.30 -10.79
N ASP A 251 -14.55 -1.33 -10.51
CA ASP A 251 -14.65 -1.98 -9.21
C ASP A 251 -13.49 -2.94 -8.91
N VAL A 252 -12.78 -3.43 -9.92
CA VAL A 252 -11.77 -4.48 -9.77
C VAL A 252 -10.36 -3.93 -9.97
N VAL A 253 -9.50 -4.10 -8.97
CA VAL A 253 -8.07 -3.82 -9.05
C VAL A 253 -7.30 -5.11 -9.24
N GLU A 254 -6.53 -5.17 -10.33
CA GLU A 254 -5.65 -6.29 -10.66
C GLU A 254 -4.19 -5.84 -10.61
N PHE A 255 -3.32 -6.66 -10.03
CA PHE A 255 -1.87 -6.44 -10.05
C PHE A 255 -1.13 -7.77 -9.92
N VAL A 256 0.16 -7.75 -10.21
CA VAL A 256 1.02 -8.91 -10.02
C VAL A 256 2.00 -8.64 -8.89
N ASP A 257 1.88 -9.40 -7.81
CA ASP A 257 2.84 -9.40 -6.72
C ASP A 257 4.02 -10.30 -7.03
N ARG A 258 5.24 -9.87 -6.72
CA ARG A 258 6.45 -10.64 -7.05
C ARG A 258 6.53 -12.00 -6.33
N THR A 259 5.94 -12.11 -5.15
CA THR A 259 5.92 -13.34 -4.35
C THR A 259 4.63 -14.13 -4.54
N TYR A 260 3.50 -13.43 -4.44
CA TYR A 260 2.17 -14.07 -4.39
C TYR A 260 1.48 -14.16 -5.76
N GLY A 261 2.12 -13.67 -6.83
CA GLY A 261 1.61 -13.74 -8.20
C GLY A 261 0.40 -12.83 -8.46
N ALA A 262 -0.45 -13.23 -9.39
CA ALA A 262 -1.61 -12.44 -9.79
C ALA A 262 -2.60 -12.26 -8.63
N GLN A 263 -2.94 -11.00 -8.34
CA GLN A 263 -3.88 -10.57 -7.31
C GLN A 263 -5.03 -9.83 -7.97
N CYS A 264 -6.21 -9.95 -7.37
CA CYS A 264 -7.43 -9.38 -7.89
C CYS A 264 -8.36 -9.09 -6.71
N GLU A 265 -8.83 -7.85 -6.55
CA GLU A 265 -9.74 -7.46 -5.47
C GLU A 265 -10.86 -6.58 -5.99
N ALA A 266 -12.10 -6.91 -5.64
CA ALA A 266 -13.27 -6.08 -5.91
C ALA A 266 -13.44 -5.05 -4.80
N LEU A 267 -13.15 -3.78 -5.10
CA LEU A 267 -13.10 -2.70 -4.11
C LEU A 267 -14.41 -2.52 -3.33
N ALA A 268 -15.55 -2.57 -4.00
CA ALA A 268 -16.85 -2.37 -3.35
C ALA A 268 -17.19 -3.43 -2.31
N THR A 269 -16.81 -4.68 -2.55
CA THR A 269 -17.20 -5.82 -1.72
C THR A 269 -16.13 -6.30 -0.76
N GLU A 270 -14.85 -6.14 -1.12
CA GLU A 270 -13.71 -6.66 -0.37
C GLU A 270 -12.91 -5.57 0.36
N CYS A 271 -13.04 -4.30 -0.06
CA CYS A 271 -12.36 -3.15 0.52
C CYS A 271 -13.34 -2.20 1.24
N GLY A 272 -14.37 -1.71 0.52
CA GLY A 272 -15.26 -0.63 0.98
C GLY A 272 -14.55 0.75 1.03
N ASP A 273 -15.32 1.80 1.34
CA ASP A 273 -14.78 3.16 1.47
C ASP A 273 -13.77 3.23 2.61
N PHE A 274 -12.62 3.82 2.35
CA PHE A 274 -11.53 3.86 3.33
C PHE A 274 -11.11 5.28 3.70
N LEU A 275 -10.45 5.42 4.85
CA LEU A 275 -10.01 6.70 5.37
C LEU A 275 -8.83 7.25 4.55
N VAL A 276 -8.89 8.56 4.23
CA VAL A 276 -7.78 9.36 3.72
C VAL A 276 -7.33 10.42 4.73
N ARG A 277 -8.23 10.84 5.66
CA ARG A 277 -7.91 11.68 6.81
C ARG A 277 -8.71 11.26 8.03
N ARG A 278 -8.10 11.19 9.19
CA ARG A 278 -8.73 10.85 10.47
C ARG A 278 -9.47 12.07 11.05
N SER A 279 -10.38 11.84 11.98
CA SER A 279 -11.14 12.90 12.66
C SER A 279 -10.27 13.79 13.57
N ASP A 280 -9.09 13.35 13.96
CA ASP A 280 -8.09 14.15 14.68
C ASP A 280 -7.18 14.98 13.74
N GLY A 281 -7.47 14.99 12.44
CA GLY A 281 -6.74 15.74 11.42
C GLY A 281 -5.52 15.03 10.84
N VAL A 282 -5.10 13.90 11.39
CA VAL A 282 -3.96 13.13 10.88
C VAL A 282 -4.31 12.45 9.54
N PHE A 283 -3.43 12.59 8.55
CA PHE A 283 -3.59 11.89 7.27
C PHE A 283 -3.50 10.38 7.47
N ALA A 284 -4.34 9.65 6.76
CA ALA A 284 -4.35 8.19 6.86
C ALA A 284 -3.17 7.59 6.07
N TYR A 285 -2.66 6.45 6.56
CA TYR A 285 -1.57 5.70 5.97
C TYR A 285 -1.71 5.51 4.45
N GLN A 286 -2.91 5.14 3.98
CA GLN A 286 -3.14 4.85 2.56
C GLN A 286 -2.85 6.06 1.65
N LEU A 287 -3.22 7.28 2.06
CA LEU A 287 -2.94 8.50 1.31
C LEU A 287 -1.46 8.89 1.40
N ALA A 288 -0.92 8.94 2.62
CA ALA A 288 0.43 9.42 2.85
C ALA A 288 1.48 8.56 2.12
N VAL A 289 1.37 7.22 2.20
CA VAL A 289 2.33 6.32 1.56
C VAL A 289 2.32 6.44 0.04
N VAL A 290 1.12 6.58 -0.57
CA VAL A 290 0.98 6.70 -2.03
C VAL A 290 1.58 8.00 -2.56
N VAL A 291 1.31 9.12 -1.87
CA VAL A 291 1.84 10.44 -2.23
C VAL A 291 3.37 10.47 -2.07
N ASP A 292 3.87 9.92 -0.98
CA ASP A 292 5.31 9.88 -0.72
C ASP A 292 6.06 8.98 -1.69
N ASP A 293 5.58 7.76 -1.92
CA ASP A 293 6.24 6.83 -2.84
C ASP A 293 6.35 7.44 -4.24
N ALA A 294 5.30 8.14 -4.71
CA ALA A 294 5.33 8.84 -5.99
C ALA A 294 6.31 10.04 -5.98
N ALA A 295 6.26 10.89 -4.95
CA ALA A 295 7.11 12.08 -4.85
C ALA A 295 8.60 11.75 -4.66
N MET A 296 8.91 10.57 -4.11
CA MET A 296 10.28 10.06 -3.93
C MET A 296 10.73 9.19 -5.11
N GLY A 297 9.92 9.04 -6.16
CA GLY A 297 10.26 8.24 -7.33
C GLY A 297 10.39 6.74 -7.05
N VAL A 298 9.74 6.22 -6.01
CA VAL A 298 9.77 4.80 -5.65
C VAL A 298 9.17 3.96 -6.76
N THR A 299 9.95 3.01 -7.26
CA THR A 299 9.54 2.10 -8.35
C THR A 299 9.26 0.68 -7.88
N GLU A 300 9.69 0.32 -6.67
CA GLU A 300 9.47 -0.99 -6.07
C GLU A 300 9.16 -0.89 -4.57
N VAL A 301 8.05 -1.51 -4.16
CA VAL A 301 7.57 -1.56 -2.78
C VAL A 301 7.73 -2.98 -2.24
N VAL A 302 8.72 -3.19 -1.36
CA VAL A 302 8.91 -4.44 -0.62
C VAL A 302 8.41 -4.25 0.82
N ARG A 303 7.55 -5.17 1.30
CA ARG A 303 6.96 -5.10 2.66
C ARG A 303 6.34 -6.44 3.09
N GLY A 304 5.94 -6.57 4.34
CA GLY A 304 5.28 -7.78 4.84
C GLY A 304 3.94 -8.09 4.17
N CYS A 305 3.60 -9.36 4.03
CA CYS A 305 2.36 -9.81 3.37
C CYS A 305 1.07 -9.45 4.12
N ASP A 306 1.17 -9.02 5.37
CA ASP A 306 0.05 -8.43 6.11
C ASP A 306 -0.51 -7.15 5.47
N LEU A 307 0.28 -6.50 4.60
CA LEU A 307 -0.12 -5.33 3.83
C LEU A 307 -0.56 -5.66 2.39
N LEU A 308 -0.61 -6.93 2.00
CA LEU A 308 -1.03 -7.35 0.66
C LEU A 308 -2.44 -6.82 0.34
N GLY A 309 -3.39 -6.96 1.28
CA GLY A 309 -4.75 -6.44 1.14
C GLY A 309 -4.89 -4.91 1.19
N SER A 310 -3.82 -4.17 1.52
CA SER A 310 -3.79 -2.70 1.40
C SER A 310 -3.42 -2.24 -0.02
N THR A 311 -2.79 -3.10 -0.80
CA THR A 311 -2.27 -2.76 -2.15
C THR A 311 -3.36 -2.31 -3.13
N PRO A 312 -4.53 -2.97 -3.23
CA PRO A 312 -5.60 -2.52 -4.12
C PRO A 312 -6.09 -1.10 -3.81
N ARG A 313 -6.17 -0.71 -2.53
CA ARG A 313 -6.54 0.65 -2.10
C ARG A 313 -5.51 1.68 -2.56
N GLN A 314 -4.23 1.33 -2.48
CA GLN A 314 -3.12 2.19 -2.88
C GLN A 314 -3.06 2.34 -4.40
N ILE A 315 -3.23 1.26 -5.15
CA ILE A 315 -3.31 1.29 -6.62
C ILE A 315 -4.51 2.15 -7.07
N TYR A 316 -5.67 2.00 -6.42
CA TYR A 316 -6.83 2.82 -6.71
C TYR A 316 -6.56 4.31 -6.44
N LEU A 317 -5.92 4.66 -5.32
CA LEU A 317 -5.50 6.04 -5.03
C LEU A 317 -4.51 6.57 -6.06
N GLN A 318 -3.52 5.77 -6.47
CA GLN A 318 -2.56 6.14 -7.50
C GLN A 318 -3.27 6.49 -8.81
N HIS A 319 -4.23 5.68 -9.24
CA HIS A 319 -5.02 5.95 -10.45
C HIS A 319 -5.82 7.25 -10.34
N LEU A 320 -6.50 7.48 -9.20
CA LEU A 320 -7.31 8.69 -8.98
C LEU A 320 -6.46 9.97 -8.95
N LEU A 321 -5.25 9.89 -8.42
CA LEU A 321 -4.32 11.00 -8.31
C LEU A 321 -3.42 11.16 -9.55
N GLY A 322 -3.49 10.25 -10.52
CA GLY A 322 -2.62 10.25 -11.71
C GLY A 322 -1.15 9.94 -11.38
N LEU A 323 -0.90 9.21 -10.29
CA LEU A 323 0.43 8.85 -9.82
C LEU A 323 0.90 7.52 -10.42
N PRO A 324 2.20 7.31 -10.56
CA PRO A 324 2.74 6.02 -11.03
C PRO A 324 2.46 4.91 -10.02
N THR A 325 2.21 3.70 -10.52
CA THR A 325 2.07 2.51 -9.71
C THR A 325 3.42 1.77 -9.64
N PRO A 326 4.04 1.64 -8.44
CA PRO A 326 5.26 0.88 -8.28
C PRO A 326 5.00 -0.63 -8.44
N ARG A 327 6.06 -1.40 -8.65
CA ARG A 327 6.01 -2.86 -8.53
C ARG A 327 5.85 -3.23 -7.05
N TYR A 328 4.98 -4.19 -6.77
CA TYR A 328 4.76 -4.68 -5.41
C TYR A 328 5.39 -6.05 -5.20
N ALA A 329 5.98 -6.23 -4.03
CA ALA A 329 6.60 -7.45 -3.59
C ALA A 329 6.34 -7.64 -2.09
N HIS A 330 5.52 -8.59 -1.74
CA HIS A 330 5.24 -8.89 -0.34
C HIS A 330 6.08 -10.09 0.11
N ILE A 331 6.63 -9.99 1.31
CA ILE A 331 7.42 -11.07 1.92
C ILE A 331 6.62 -11.78 3.00
N PRO A 332 6.91 -13.06 3.28
CA PRO A 332 6.27 -13.79 4.35
C PRO A 332 6.53 -13.13 5.72
N LEU A 333 5.63 -13.35 6.67
CA LEU A 333 5.84 -12.90 8.04
C LEU A 333 6.71 -13.89 8.80
N LEU A 334 7.53 -13.35 9.68
CA LEU A 334 8.24 -14.15 10.69
C LEU A 334 7.30 -14.38 11.88
N MET A 335 7.16 -15.64 12.28
CA MET A 335 6.28 -16.08 13.33
C MET A 335 7.10 -16.59 14.51
N SER A 336 6.59 -16.42 15.71
CA SER A 336 7.12 -17.09 16.90
C SER A 336 6.80 -18.59 16.88
N PRO A 337 7.50 -19.43 17.69
CA PRO A 337 7.26 -20.87 17.75
C PRO A 337 5.83 -21.26 18.12
N ASP A 338 5.10 -20.41 18.83
CA ASP A 338 3.70 -20.60 19.20
C ASP A 338 2.70 -20.11 18.10
N GLY A 339 3.20 -19.80 16.92
CA GLY A 339 2.38 -19.42 15.76
C GLY A 339 1.83 -17.99 15.80
N ARG A 340 2.29 -17.14 16.71
CA ARG A 340 1.96 -15.72 16.72
C ARG A 340 2.90 -14.93 15.81
N ARG A 341 2.39 -13.88 15.20
CA ARG A 341 3.23 -12.89 14.50
C ARG A 341 4.19 -12.25 15.49
N LEU A 342 5.47 -12.16 15.12
CA LEU A 342 6.45 -11.39 15.88
C LEU A 342 6.00 -9.94 15.96
N SER A 343 5.90 -9.42 17.16
CA SER A 343 5.42 -8.07 17.42
C SER A 343 6.29 -7.39 18.49
N LYS A 344 6.20 -6.06 18.57
CA LYS A 344 6.90 -5.24 19.58
C LYS A 344 6.57 -5.62 21.04
N ARG A 345 5.61 -6.50 21.28
CA ARG A 345 5.27 -7.00 22.62
C ARG A 345 6.13 -8.18 23.02
N ASP A 346 6.72 -8.86 22.05
CA ASP A 346 7.61 -10.02 22.26
C ASP A 346 9.03 -9.49 22.36
N ARG A 347 9.46 -9.12 23.56
CA ARG A 347 10.76 -8.49 23.85
C ARG A 347 11.95 -9.31 23.35
N ASP A 348 11.80 -10.62 23.28
CA ASP A 348 12.87 -11.57 22.96
C ASP A 348 13.41 -11.48 21.55
N LEU A 349 12.79 -10.65 20.67
CA LEU A 349 13.15 -10.48 19.26
C LEU A 349 13.23 -9.01 18.86
N ASP A 350 13.40 -8.09 19.80
CA ASP A 350 13.77 -6.71 19.45
C ASP A 350 15.27 -6.62 19.11
N LEU A 351 15.61 -5.67 18.28
CA LEU A 351 16.99 -5.59 17.78
C LEU A 351 18.00 -5.29 18.89
N GLY A 352 17.62 -4.75 20.05
CA GLY A 352 18.50 -4.58 21.18
C GLY A 352 18.93 -5.91 21.78
N GLU A 353 18.00 -6.80 22.02
CA GLU A 353 18.27 -8.16 22.50
C GLU A 353 19.03 -8.96 21.44
N LEU A 354 18.67 -8.82 20.17
CA LEU A 354 19.37 -9.48 19.07
C LEU A 354 20.83 -9.00 18.93
N ARG A 355 21.10 -7.69 19.08
CA ARG A 355 22.46 -7.16 19.11
C ARG A 355 23.29 -7.74 20.25
N ALA A 356 22.69 -7.87 21.43
CA ALA A 356 23.35 -8.48 22.59
C ALA A 356 23.62 -9.98 22.38
N HIS A 357 22.71 -10.70 21.76
CA HIS A 357 22.81 -12.13 21.50
C HIS A 357 23.85 -12.47 20.42
N PHE A 358 23.75 -11.81 19.25
CA PHE A 358 24.59 -12.13 18.10
C PHE A 358 25.94 -11.40 18.11
N GLY A 359 26.08 -10.29 18.83
CA GLY A 359 27.29 -9.52 18.96
C GLY A 359 27.67 -8.70 17.72
N THR A 360 27.46 -9.23 16.51
CA THR A 360 27.76 -8.55 15.25
C THR A 360 26.58 -8.59 14.29
N PRO A 361 26.44 -7.60 13.37
CA PRO A 361 25.39 -7.59 12.38
C PRO A 361 25.51 -8.77 11.40
N GLU A 362 26.73 -9.17 11.04
CA GLU A 362 26.98 -10.29 10.13
C GLU A 362 26.44 -11.62 10.68
N ALA A 363 26.60 -11.85 12.00
CA ALA A 363 26.09 -13.03 12.65
C ALA A 363 24.54 -13.05 12.63
N LEU A 364 23.89 -11.93 12.92
CA LEU A 364 22.44 -11.80 12.83
C LEU A 364 21.93 -11.96 11.39
N LEU A 365 22.53 -11.26 10.44
CA LEU A 365 22.11 -11.31 9.04
C LEU A 365 22.33 -12.67 8.41
N GLY A 366 23.48 -13.31 8.67
CA GLY A 366 23.75 -14.67 8.19
C GLY A 366 22.77 -15.69 8.76
N TRP A 367 22.49 -15.63 10.07
CA TRP A 367 21.48 -16.46 10.71
C TRP A 367 20.09 -16.24 10.10
N LEU A 368 19.64 -14.98 9.98
CA LEU A 368 18.36 -14.64 9.41
C LEU A 368 18.24 -15.12 7.94
N ALA A 369 19.28 -14.92 7.14
CA ALA A 369 19.31 -15.36 5.74
C ALA A 369 19.22 -16.89 5.60
N GLY A 370 19.88 -17.64 6.48
CA GLY A 370 19.77 -19.09 6.53
C GLY A 370 18.37 -19.56 6.92
N GLN A 371 17.79 -18.99 7.98
CA GLN A 371 16.43 -19.30 8.46
C GLN A 371 15.35 -19.00 7.42
N THR A 372 15.54 -17.98 6.59
CA THR A 372 14.59 -17.55 5.57
C THR A 372 14.87 -18.13 4.17
N GLY A 373 15.90 -18.97 4.05
CA GLY A 373 16.30 -19.60 2.79
C GLY A 373 16.99 -18.68 1.80
N ILE A 374 17.26 -17.40 2.15
CA ILE A 374 18.04 -16.47 1.30
C ILE A 374 19.47 -16.99 1.11
N ALA A 375 20.08 -17.54 2.16
CA ALA A 375 21.38 -18.18 2.10
C ALA A 375 21.26 -19.69 2.38
N PRO A 376 22.21 -20.52 1.90
CA PRO A 376 22.15 -21.97 2.09
C PRO A 376 22.44 -22.40 3.54
N ASP A 377 23.02 -21.54 4.33
CA ASP A 377 23.43 -21.78 5.71
C ASP A 377 23.38 -20.50 6.56
N THR A 378 23.66 -20.60 7.84
CA THR A 378 23.66 -19.51 8.82
C THR A 378 25.02 -18.86 9.04
N THR A 379 25.98 -19.05 8.14
CA THR A 379 27.31 -18.44 8.26
C THR A 379 27.20 -16.92 8.30
N PRO A 380 27.95 -16.22 9.19
CA PRO A 380 27.96 -14.75 9.26
C PRO A 380 28.25 -14.10 7.91
N ARG A 381 27.39 -13.17 7.49
CA ARG A 381 27.50 -12.44 6.20
C ARG A 381 27.06 -11.00 6.35
N THR A 382 27.75 -10.09 5.65
CA THR A 382 27.26 -8.71 5.50
C THR A 382 26.06 -8.66 4.56
N ALA A 383 25.32 -7.54 4.57
CA ALA A 383 24.22 -7.34 3.63
C ALA A 383 24.70 -7.40 2.16
N GLU A 384 25.87 -6.84 1.85
CA GLU A 384 26.47 -6.87 0.52
C GLU A 384 26.77 -8.31 0.04
N GLN A 385 27.29 -9.16 0.91
CA GLN A 385 27.55 -10.57 0.61
C GLN A 385 26.24 -11.35 0.34
N LEU A 386 25.13 -10.92 0.94
CA LEU A 386 23.82 -11.51 0.71
C LEU A 386 23.19 -11.13 -0.63
N VAL A 387 23.65 -10.08 -1.30
CA VAL A 387 23.15 -9.67 -2.63
C VAL A 387 23.27 -10.81 -3.66
N GLU A 388 24.38 -11.55 -3.66
CA GLU A 388 24.60 -12.65 -4.58
C GLU A 388 23.66 -13.85 -4.37
N HIS A 389 23.13 -13.98 -3.15
CA HIS A 389 22.21 -15.06 -2.76
C HIS A 389 20.74 -14.68 -2.98
N PHE A 390 20.45 -13.40 -3.13
CA PHE A 390 19.06 -12.94 -3.19
C PHE A 390 18.43 -13.16 -4.57
N SER A 391 17.28 -13.77 -4.58
CA SER A 391 16.36 -13.78 -5.73
C SER A 391 14.90 -13.85 -5.27
N TRP A 392 14.02 -13.33 -6.09
CA TRP A 392 12.58 -13.46 -5.82
C TRP A 392 12.08 -14.89 -5.94
N ASP A 393 12.80 -15.79 -6.63
CA ASP A 393 12.49 -17.21 -6.68
C ASP A 393 12.67 -17.88 -5.31
N VAL A 394 13.70 -17.49 -4.57
CA VAL A 394 13.93 -17.94 -3.19
C VAL A 394 12.77 -17.49 -2.28
N ILE A 395 12.40 -16.22 -2.34
CA ILE A 395 11.27 -15.72 -1.53
C ILE A 395 9.96 -16.42 -1.91
N ARG A 396 9.71 -16.68 -3.20
CA ARG A 396 8.52 -17.41 -3.66
C ARG A 396 8.49 -18.87 -3.17
N ALA A 397 9.63 -19.52 -3.10
CA ALA A 397 9.73 -20.88 -2.57
C ALA A 397 9.34 -20.95 -1.07
N HIS A 398 9.55 -19.87 -0.32
CA HIS A 398 9.27 -19.75 1.11
C HIS A 398 8.14 -18.74 1.40
N ARG A 399 7.14 -18.62 0.51
CA ARG A 399 6.04 -17.64 0.61
C ARG A 399 5.09 -17.84 1.80
N GLU A 400 5.13 -19.00 2.43
CA GLU A 400 4.40 -19.24 3.68
C GLU A 400 5.08 -18.51 4.84
N ASN A 401 4.31 -18.18 5.89
CA ASN A 401 4.90 -17.58 7.08
C ASN A 401 5.97 -18.47 7.70
N ILE A 402 7.10 -17.88 8.06
CA ILE A 402 8.29 -18.59 8.53
C ILE A 402 8.30 -18.60 10.06
N THR A 403 8.26 -19.78 10.65
CA THR A 403 8.42 -19.92 12.12
C THR A 403 9.90 -19.84 12.47
N MET A 404 10.24 -18.86 13.31
CA MET A 404 11.62 -18.67 13.78
C MET A 404 11.87 -19.58 14.97
N THR A 405 12.96 -20.35 14.90
CA THR A 405 13.44 -21.17 16.01
C THR A 405 14.66 -20.50 16.62
N ALA A 406 14.67 -20.41 17.94
CA ALA A 406 15.78 -19.82 18.72
C ALA A 406 16.88 -20.86 18.98
N GLU A 407 17.43 -21.48 17.90
CA GLU A 407 18.62 -22.34 18.01
C GLU A 407 19.81 -21.74 17.25
#